data_08807846ff549351b4fb68b8dd38f29c
#
_entry.id   08807846ff549351b4fb68b8dd38f29c
#
_cell.length_a   1.000
_cell.length_b   1.000
_cell.length_c   1.000
_cell.angle_alpha   90.00
_cell.angle_beta   90.00
_cell.angle_gamma   90.00
#
_symmetry.space_group_name_H-M   'P 1'
#
loop_
_entity.id
_entity.type
_entity.pdbx_description
1 polymer ?
#
loop_
_entity_poly.entity_id
_entity_poly.type
_entity_poly.pdbx_seq_one_letter_code
_entity_poly.pdbx_strand_id
1 'polypeptide(L)'
;KGFAIGSAALTALALLASYIEEIKIALERIASASLNGLAQVGTEMLSLEQIRTSSFTDFMTYYNVTLMNPIVLVGIFIGSMMAFVFCGLTMNDVGRAAQSMVEEVRRQFREIVGIMEGKAEPDYARCVAISTKGAQREMLFPSLLAIIVPVVAGVILGVGGVLGLLIGGLSTGF
;
A
#
# COMPACT_ATOMS: atom_id res chain seq x y z
N LYS A 1 -5.31 -11.99 15.76
CA LYS A 1 -4.67 -10.73 15.36
C LYS A 1 -3.19 -10.92 14.99
N GLY A 2 -2.35 -11.52 15.86
CA GLY A 2 -0.91 -11.69 15.60
C GLY A 2 -0.59 -12.48 14.33
N PHE A 3 -1.33 -13.54 14.03
CA PHE A 3 -1.14 -14.29 12.79
C PHE A 3 -1.45 -13.45 11.54
N ALA A 4 -2.53 -12.66 11.56
CA ALA A 4 -2.91 -11.81 10.44
C ALA A 4 -1.85 -10.72 10.17
N ILE A 5 -1.31 -10.10 11.21
CA ILE A 5 -0.25 -9.10 11.09
C ILE A 5 1.05 -9.75 10.61
N GLY A 6 1.45 -10.88 11.19
CA GLY A 6 2.66 -11.59 10.77
C GLY A 6 2.62 -12.09 9.33
N SER A 7 1.48 -12.62 8.88
CA SER A 7 1.32 -13.04 7.49
C SER A 7 1.35 -11.85 6.51
N ALA A 8 0.75 -10.72 6.89
CA ALA A 8 0.80 -9.50 6.09
C ALA A 8 2.23 -8.97 5.95
N ALA A 9 3.01 -8.98 7.04
CA ALA A 9 4.42 -8.59 7.03
C ALA A 9 5.26 -9.46 6.08
N LEU A 10 5.12 -10.78 6.19
CA LEU A 10 5.83 -11.71 5.30
C LEU A 10 5.42 -11.52 3.84
N THR A 11 4.14 -11.32 3.56
CA THR A 11 3.64 -11.05 2.20
C THR A 11 4.22 -9.75 1.65
N ALA A 12 4.26 -8.70 2.44
CA ALA A 12 4.81 -7.41 2.02
C ALA A 12 6.32 -7.51 1.73
N LEU A 13 7.09 -8.26 2.53
CA LEU A 13 8.50 -8.54 2.25
C LEU A 13 8.69 -9.36 0.96
N ALA A 14 7.84 -10.36 0.73
CA ALA A 14 7.86 -11.14 -0.51
C ALA A 14 7.52 -10.27 -1.73
N LEU A 15 6.58 -9.33 -1.61
CA LEU A 15 6.24 -8.39 -2.67
C LEU A 15 7.38 -7.39 -2.95
N LEU A 16 8.13 -6.97 -1.93
CA LEU A 16 9.32 -6.16 -2.10
C LEU A 16 10.38 -6.88 -2.93
N ALA A 17 10.62 -8.16 -2.64
CA ALA A 17 11.53 -8.99 -3.43
C ALA A 17 11.03 -9.17 -4.88
N SER A 18 9.73 -9.40 -5.06
CA SER A 18 9.09 -9.49 -6.38
C SER A 18 9.21 -8.19 -7.19
N TYR A 19 9.09 -7.04 -6.54
CA TYR A 19 9.28 -5.74 -7.21
C TYR A 19 10.67 -5.60 -7.84
N ILE A 20 11.72 -6.06 -7.16
CA ILE A 20 13.08 -6.03 -7.70
C ILE A 20 13.23 -7.01 -8.87
N GLU A 21 12.59 -8.18 -8.81
CA GLU A 21 12.60 -9.13 -9.91
C GLU A 21 11.88 -8.56 -11.14
N GLU A 22 10.77 -7.84 -10.97
CA GLU A 22 10.09 -7.13 -12.06
C GLU A 22 10.96 -6.04 -12.69
N ILE A 23 11.71 -5.31 -11.89
CA ILE A 23 12.71 -4.33 -12.42
C ILE A 23 13.75 -5.05 -13.27
N LYS A 24 14.27 -6.19 -12.81
CA LYS A 24 15.22 -7.01 -13.54
C LYS A 24 14.68 -7.46 -14.90
N ILE A 25 13.46 -7.97 -14.92
CA ILE A 25 12.78 -8.39 -16.16
C ILE A 25 12.59 -7.20 -17.11
N ALA A 26 12.21 -6.03 -16.59
CA ALA A 26 12.07 -4.83 -17.41
C ALA A 26 13.41 -4.38 -18.02
N LEU A 27 14.49 -4.45 -17.26
CA LEU A 27 15.83 -4.12 -17.72
C LEU A 27 16.35 -5.12 -18.75
N GLU A 28 16.08 -6.41 -18.59
CA GLU A 28 16.39 -7.44 -19.60
C GLU A 28 15.68 -7.15 -20.93
N ARG A 29 14.41 -6.74 -20.89
CA ARG A 29 13.67 -6.34 -22.09
C ARG A 29 14.28 -5.12 -22.77
N ILE A 30 14.67 -4.11 -22.00
CA ILE A 30 15.32 -2.91 -22.51
C ILE A 30 16.67 -3.27 -23.12
N ALA A 31 17.50 -4.06 -22.44
CA ALA A 31 18.79 -4.51 -22.94
C ALA A 31 18.66 -5.32 -24.23
N SER A 32 17.67 -6.23 -24.30
CA SER A 32 17.42 -7.03 -25.50
C SER A 32 16.89 -6.23 -26.69
N ALA A 33 16.20 -5.11 -26.44
CA ALA A 33 15.68 -4.22 -27.46
C ALA A 33 16.70 -3.17 -27.91
N SER A 34 17.76 -2.91 -27.14
CA SER A 34 18.79 -1.95 -27.48
C SER A 34 19.79 -2.51 -28.50
N LEU A 35 20.21 -1.69 -29.47
CA LEU A 35 21.17 -2.07 -30.50
C LEU A 35 22.53 -2.50 -29.92
N ASN A 36 22.87 -2.04 -28.74
CA ASN A 36 24.15 -2.33 -28.08
C ASN A 36 24.06 -3.46 -27.04
N GLY A 37 22.88 -4.05 -26.82
CA GLY A 37 22.69 -5.08 -25.78
C GLY A 37 22.91 -4.61 -24.36
N LEU A 38 22.85 -3.29 -24.12
CA LEU A 38 23.11 -2.64 -22.84
C LEU A 38 21.84 -1.96 -22.32
N ALA A 39 21.61 -2.01 -21.01
CA ALA A 39 20.59 -1.22 -20.33
C ALA A 39 21.24 -0.35 -19.25
N GLN A 40 20.69 0.82 -19.04
CA GLN A 40 21.11 1.71 -17.98
C GLN A 40 20.43 1.27 -16.66
N VAL A 41 21.26 0.94 -15.69
CA VAL A 41 20.82 0.53 -14.34
C VAL A 41 21.42 1.52 -13.34
N GLY A 42 20.58 2.44 -12.85
CA GLY A 42 21.07 3.52 -12.01
C GLY A 42 22.07 4.40 -12.75
N THR A 43 23.33 4.40 -12.33
CA THR A 43 24.43 5.16 -12.92
C THR A 43 25.30 4.33 -13.88
N GLU A 44 25.08 3.03 -13.97
CA GLU A 44 25.92 2.11 -14.73
C GLU A 44 25.19 1.56 -15.97
N MET A 45 26.00 1.16 -16.98
CA MET A 45 25.53 0.48 -18.17
C MET A 45 25.87 -1.00 -18.04
N LEU A 46 24.86 -1.85 -17.95
CA LEU A 46 25.03 -3.29 -17.76
C LEU A 46 24.62 -4.07 -19.00
N SER A 47 25.37 -5.14 -19.29
CA SER A 47 25.02 -6.10 -20.33
C SER A 47 23.92 -7.05 -19.84
N LEU A 48 23.26 -7.70 -20.80
CA LEU A 48 22.19 -8.65 -20.54
C LEU A 48 22.64 -9.80 -19.63
N GLU A 49 23.87 -10.31 -19.79
CA GLU A 49 24.42 -11.34 -18.91
C GLU A 49 24.66 -10.83 -17.48
N GLN A 50 25.16 -9.63 -17.34
CA GLN A 50 25.38 -9.01 -16.03
C GLN A 50 24.05 -8.80 -15.28
N ILE A 51 23.02 -8.33 -15.99
CA ILE A 51 21.68 -8.17 -15.41
C ILE A 51 21.12 -9.52 -14.92
N ARG A 52 21.27 -10.59 -15.71
CA ARG A 52 20.80 -11.93 -15.34
C ARG A 52 21.50 -12.54 -14.13
N THR A 53 22.79 -12.32 -14.02
CA THR A 53 23.61 -12.85 -12.94
C THR A 53 23.60 -11.98 -11.69
N SER A 54 23.11 -10.74 -11.78
CA SER A 54 23.06 -9.79 -10.67
C SER A 54 22.14 -10.30 -9.54
N SER A 55 22.67 -10.25 -8.33
CA SER A 55 21.96 -10.55 -7.10
C SER A 55 21.09 -9.35 -6.66
N PHE A 56 20.19 -9.60 -5.74
CA PHE A 56 19.44 -8.56 -5.03
C PHE A 56 20.34 -7.45 -4.48
N THR A 57 21.47 -7.83 -3.88
CA THR A 57 22.43 -6.88 -3.28
C THR A 57 23.10 -6.00 -4.33
N ASP A 58 23.36 -6.54 -5.52
CA ASP A 58 23.98 -5.80 -6.61
C ASP A 58 23.04 -4.70 -7.11
N PHE A 59 21.74 -5.00 -7.24
CA PHE A 59 20.72 -4.00 -7.59
C PHE A 59 20.62 -2.88 -6.56
N MET A 60 20.71 -3.20 -5.27
CA MET A 60 20.75 -2.19 -4.22
C MET A 60 21.95 -1.26 -4.38
N THR A 61 23.10 -1.81 -4.79
CA THR A 61 24.32 -1.03 -5.04
C THR A 61 24.18 -0.17 -6.32
N TYR A 62 23.70 -0.72 -7.42
CA TYR A 62 23.51 0.00 -8.68
C TYR A 62 22.56 1.18 -8.56
N TYR A 63 21.47 1.04 -7.81
CA TYR A 63 20.53 2.12 -7.54
C TYR A 63 20.91 2.97 -6.33
N ASN A 64 22.10 2.71 -5.74
CA ASN A 64 22.60 3.42 -4.57
C ASN A 64 21.55 3.51 -3.44
N VAL A 65 20.90 2.37 -3.13
CA VAL A 65 19.86 2.29 -2.11
C VAL A 65 20.52 2.25 -0.73
N THR A 66 21.01 3.40 -0.31
CA THR A 66 21.64 3.60 1.01
C THR A 66 20.91 4.71 1.75
N LEU A 67 20.94 4.66 3.08
CA LEU A 67 20.37 5.71 3.93
C LEU A 67 21.05 7.08 3.74
N MET A 68 22.26 7.09 3.18
CA MET A 68 22.98 8.33 2.87
C MET A 68 22.52 8.97 1.55
N ASN A 69 21.76 8.25 0.72
CA ASN A 69 21.20 8.79 -0.50
C ASN A 69 19.96 9.64 -0.18
N PRO A 70 19.97 10.96 -0.48
CA PRO A 70 18.83 11.84 -0.17
C PRO A 70 17.51 11.40 -0.80
N ILE A 71 17.56 10.83 -2.00
CA ILE A 71 16.36 10.37 -2.72
C ILE A 71 15.71 9.20 -1.99
N VAL A 72 16.51 8.24 -1.54
CA VAL A 72 16.04 7.10 -0.74
C VAL A 72 15.48 7.57 0.60
N LEU A 73 16.18 8.51 1.25
CA LEU A 73 15.75 9.08 2.53
C LEU A 73 14.41 9.79 2.41
N VAL A 74 14.22 10.61 1.37
CA VAL A 74 12.94 11.26 1.06
C VAL A 74 11.84 10.22 0.82
N GLY A 75 12.15 9.16 0.07
CA GLY A 75 11.25 8.02 -0.13
C GLY A 75 10.80 7.39 1.19
N ILE A 76 11.74 7.11 2.10
CA ILE A 76 11.45 6.55 3.42
C ILE A 76 10.51 7.47 4.22
N PHE A 77 10.75 8.78 4.23
CA PHE A 77 9.87 9.73 4.94
C PHE A 77 8.48 9.76 4.34
N ILE A 78 8.35 9.80 3.01
CA ILE A 78 7.04 9.79 2.33
C ILE A 78 6.30 8.48 2.66
N GLY A 79 6.97 7.33 2.59
CA GLY A 79 6.37 6.03 2.91
C GLY A 79 5.91 5.94 4.36
N SER A 80 6.73 6.39 5.29
CA SER A 80 6.39 6.44 6.72
C SER A 80 5.21 7.36 6.99
N MET A 81 5.21 8.57 6.41
CA MET A 81 4.09 9.52 6.53
C MET A 81 2.81 8.94 5.94
N MET A 82 2.89 8.22 4.83
CA MET A 82 1.74 7.64 4.16
C MET A 82 0.99 6.63 5.03
N ALA A 83 1.71 5.80 5.81
CA ALA A 83 1.09 4.86 6.74
C ALA A 83 0.24 5.60 7.79
N PHE A 84 0.73 6.69 8.36
CA PHE A 84 -0.04 7.50 9.32
C PHE A 84 -1.23 8.20 8.68
N VAL A 85 -1.06 8.76 7.49
CA VAL A 85 -2.17 9.40 6.74
C VAL A 85 -3.26 8.37 6.45
N PHE A 86 -2.89 7.18 5.98
CA PHE A 86 -3.82 6.09 5.72
C PHE A 86 -4.59 5.68 6.98
N CYS A 87 -3.91 5.48 8.10
CA CYS A 87 -4.56 5.17 9.37
C CYS A 87 -5.51 6.28 9.83
N GLY A 88 -5.08 7.54 9.73
CA GLY A 88 -5.90 8.69 10.12
C GLY A 88 -7.18 8.81 9.29
N LEU A 89 -7.08 8.65 7.97
CA LEU A 89 -8.22 8.66 7.07
C LEU A 89 -9.18 7.50 7.38
N THR A 90 -8.65 6.28 7.50
CA THR A 90 -9.45 5.09 7.80
C THR A 90 -10.17 5.21 9.14
N MET A 91 -9.53 5.73 10.19
CA MET A 91 -10.19 5.97 11.48
C MET A 91 -11.34 6.96 11.37
N ASN A 92 -11.15 8.04 10.64
CA ASN A 92 -12.21 9.04 10.45
C ASN A 92 -13.40 8.46 9.68
N ASP A 93 -13.11 7.66 8.65
CA ASP A 93 -14.11 7.03 7.80
C ASP A 93 -14.92 5.97 8.55
N VAL A 94 -14.25 5.15 9.35
CA VAL A 94 -14.91 4.19 10.26
C VAL A 94 -15.79 4.93 11.27
N GLY A 95 -15.34 6.06 11.81
CA GLY A 95 -16.13 6.90 12.72
C GLY A 95 -17.43 7.38 12.08
N ARG A 96 -17.40 7.86 10.83
CA ARG A 96 -18.61 8.28 10.09
C ARG A 96 -19.57 7.12 9.81
N ALA A 97 -19.03 5.97 9.38
CA ALA A 97 -19.82 4.78 9.14
C ALA A 97 -20.50 4.28 10.44
N ALA A 98 -19.77 4.29 11.55
CA ALA A 98 -20.29 3.93 12.86
C ALA A 98 -21.41 4.88 13.32
N GLN A 99 -21.28 6.18 13.08
CA GLN A 99 -22.31 7.15 13.41
C GLN A 99 -23.61 6.89 12.66
N SER A 100 -23.54 6.61 11.36
CA SER A 100 -24.71 6.24 10.57
C SER A 100 -25.40 4.97 11.08
N MET A 101 -24.61 4.01 11.56
CA MET A 101 -25.14 2.80 12.21
C MET A 101 -25.85 3.11 13.52
N VAL A 102 -25.27 3.97 14.36
CA VAL A 102 -25.89 4.40 15.63
C VAL A 102 -27.21 5.12 15.36
N GLU A 103 -27.29 5.96 14.35
CA GLU A 103 -28.52 6.65 13.98
C GLU A 103 -29.62 5.68 13.55
N GLU A 104 -29.28 4.65 12.74
CA GLU A 104 -30.21 3.60 12.35
C GLU A 104 -30.70 2.79 13.55
N VAL A 105 -29.81 2.39 14.45
CA VAL A 105 -30.18 1.68 15.67
C VAL A 105 -31.14 2.52 16.53
N ARG A 106 -30.84 3.82 16.70
CA ARG A 106 -31.72 4.75 17.44
C ARG A 106 -33.08 4.92 16.75
N ARG A 107 -33.13 4.89 15.42
CA ARG A 107 -34.38 4.91 14.66
C ARG A 107 -35.19 3.65 14.94
N GLN A 108 -34.58 2.47 14.88
CA GLN A 108 -35.25 1.20 15.15
C GLN A 108 -35.83 1.16 16.55
N PHE A 109 -35.11 1.63 17.55
CA PHE A 109 -35.63 1.70 18.94
C PHE A 109 -36.83 2.65 19.11
N ARG A 110 -36.96 3.67 18.26
CA ARG A 110 -38.10 4.61 18.30
C ARG A 110 -39.31 4.09 17.52
N GLU A 111 -39.07 3.47 16.35
CA GLU A 111 -40.15 3.13 15.42
C GLU A 111 -40.66 1.71 15.54
N ILE A 112 -39.84 0.77 15.99
CA ILE A 112 -40.26 -0.62 16.14
C ILE A 112 -40.71 -0.88 17.59
N VAL A 113 -42.00 -0.95 17.81
CA VAL A 113 -42.59 -1.20 19.12
C VAL A 113 -42.29 -2.65 19.56
N GLY A 114 -41.77 -2.81 20.76
CA GLY A 114 -41.48 -4.14 21.35
C GLY A 114 -40.03 -4.62 21.18
N ILE A 115 -39.13 -3.88 20.52
CA ILE A 115 -37.70 -4.26 20.50
C ILE A 115 -37.10 -4.29 21.89
N MET A 116 -37.38 -3.29 22.74
CA MET A 116 -36.84 -3.20 24.09
C MET A 116 -37.41 -4.31 25.02
N GLU A 117 -38.57 -4.86 24.72
CA GLU A 117 -39.24 -5.93 25.43
C GLU A 117 -38.89 -7.32 24.85
N GLY A 118 -38.09 -7.40 23.80
CA GLY A 118 -37.73 -8.65 23.14
C GLY A 118 -38.88 -9.30 22.34
N LYS A 119 -39.96 -8.55 22.03
CA LYS A 119 -41.12 -9.04 21.28
C LYS A 119 -41.02 -8.81 19.76
N ALA A 120 -40.13 -7.94 19.31
CA ALA A 120 -39.92 -7.66 17.91
C ALA A 120 -38.44 -7.85 17.57
N GLU A 121 -38.16 -8.37 16.37
CA GLU A 121 -36.78 -8.55 15.88
C GLU A 121 -36.25 -7.25 15.25
N PRO A 122 -34.97 -6.89 15.51
CA PRO A 122 -34.31 -5.77 14.85
C PRO A 122 -34.11 -6.01 13.35
N ASP A 123 -34.11 -4.95 12.54
CA ASP A 123 -33.79 -5.03 11.14
C ASP A 123 -32.27 -5.09 10.91
N TYR A 124 -31.71 -6.29 11.08
CA TYR A 124 -30.28 -6.55 10.86
C TYR A 124 -29.88 -6.33 9.41
N ALA A 125 -30.76 -6.64 8.45
CA ALA A 125 -30.45 -6.51 7.04
C ALA A 125 -30.14 -5.06 6.67
N ARG A 126 -30.90 -4.11 7.20
CA ARG A 126 -30.68 -2.69 7.01
C ARG A 126 -29.39 -2.21 7.67
N CYS A 127 -29.08 -2.68 8.86
CA CYS A 127 -27.81 -2.39 9.54
C CYS A 127 -26.59 -2.85 8.71
N VAL A 128 -26.65 -4.09 8.20
CA VAL A 128 -25.60 -4.63 7.34
C VAL A 128 -25.47 -3.83 6.04
N ALA A 129 -26.59 -3.46 5.41
CA ALA A 129 -26.60 -2.67 4.18
C ALA A 129 -25.96 -1.28 4.39
N ILE A 130 -26.25 -0.59 5.50
CA ILE A 130 -25.64 0.69 5.86
C ILE A 130 -24.14 0.54 6.08
N SER A 131 -23.72 -0.47 6.87
CA SER A 131 -22.30 -0.74 7.13
C SER A 131 -21.53 -1.05 5.85
N THR A 132 -22.06 -1.91 4.99
CA THR A 132 -21.42 -2.28 3.73
C THR A 132 -21.31 -1.10 2.78
N LYS A 133 -22.40 -0.33 2.61
CA LYS A 133 -22.39 0.85 1.75
C LYS A 133 -21.46 1.94 2.27
N GLY A 134 -21.42 2.14 3.59
CA GLY A 134 -20.49 3.05 4.24
C GLY A 134 -19.04 2.62 3.97
N ALA A 135 -18.71 1.36 4.25
CA ALA A 135 -17.37 0.82 4.05
C ALA A 135 -16.90 0.96 2.58
N GLN A 136 -17.75 0.61 1.62
CA GLN A 136 -17.41 0.73 0.20
C GLN A 136 -17.11 2.18 -0.23
N ARG A 137 -17.90 3.13 0.25
CA ARG A 137 -17.76 4.53 -0.11
C ARG A 137 -16.51 5.16 0.51
N GLU A 138 -16.29 4.90 1.77
CA GLU A 138 -15.21 5.53 2.53
C GLU A 138 -13.82 4.93 2.21
N MET A 139 -13.76 3.67 1.77
CA MET A 139 -12.50 3.05 1.36
C MET A 139 -11.97 3.53 0.00
N LEU A 140 -12.75 4.27 -0.78
CA LEU A 140 -12.37 4.71 -2.12
C LEU A 140 -11.17 5.66 -2.08
N PHE A 141 -11.17 6.62 -1.17
CA PHE A 141 -10.11 7.63 -1.06
C PHE A 141 -8.78 7.04 -0.55
N PRO A 142 -8.74 6.26 0.55
CA PRO A 142 -7.52 5.59 0.99
C PRO A 142 -6.94 4.65 -0.07
N SER A 143 -7.78 3.89 -0.78
CA SER A 143 -7.33 2.99 -1.85
C SER A 143 -6.69 3.74 -3.01
N LEU A 144 -7.28 4.86 -3.42
CA LEU A 144 -6.73 5.70 -4.48
C LEU A 144 -5.38 6.28 -4.10
N LEU A 145 -5.24 6.73 -2.86
CA LEU A 145 -4.00 7.27 -2.31
C LEU A 145 -2.89 6.21 -2.28
N ALA A 146 -3.22 4.96 -1.91
CA ALA A 146 -2.28 3.84 -1.90
C ALA A 146 -1.72 3.49 -3.29
N ILE A 147 -2.47 3.81 -4.37
CA ILE A 147 -2.02 3.60 -5.75
C ILE A 147 -1.26 4.82 -6.29
N ILE A 148 -1.80 6.02 -6.08
CA ILE A 148 -1.25 7.25 -6.66
C ILE A 148 0.12 7.59 -6.08
N VAL A 149 0.29 7.48 -4.76
CA VAL A 149 1.54 7.90 -4.12
C VAL A 149 2.76 7.12 -4.60
N PRO A 150 2.77 5.78 -4.66
CA PRO A 150 3.90 5.03 -5.21
C PRO A 150 4.16 5.33 -6.70
N VAL A 151 3.12 5.52 -7.51
CA VAL A 151 3.27 5.85 -8.93
C VAL A 151 3.92 7.21 -9.10
N VAL A 152 3.44 8.23 -8.41
CA VAL A 152 4.02 9.59 -8.44
C VAL A 152 5.45 9.59 -7.90
N ALA A 153 5.70 8.88 -6.80
CA ALA A 153 7.05 8.72 -6.26
C ALA A 153 7.97 8.02 -7.27
N GLY A 154 7.50 6.99 -7.97
CA GLY A 154 8.27 6.31 -9.01
C GLY A 154 8.66 7.20 -10.17
N VAL A 155 7.75 8.07 -10.61
CA VAL A 155 8.01 9.02 -11.70
C VAL A 155 8.99 10.13 -11.29
N ILE A 156 8.88 10.63 -10.04
CA ILE A 156 9.68 11.77 -9.58
C ILE A 156 11.01 11.32 -8.97
N LEU A 157 11.01 10.29 -8.12
CA LEU A 157 12.17 9.84 -7.35
C LEU A 157 12.87 8.62 -7.96
N GLY A 158 12.28 8.01 -8.98
CA GLY A 158 12.81 6.79 -9.60
C GLY A 158 12.78 5.57 -8.68
N VAL A 159 13.48 4.52 -9.10
CA VAL A 159 13.49 3.20 -8.43
C VAL A 159 14.00 3.30 -6.98
N GLY A 160 15.08 4.02 -6.75
CA GLY A 160 15.64 4.18 -5.40
C GLY A 160 14.67 4.85 -4.43
N GLY A 161 13.92 5.86 -4.88
CA GLY A 161 12.90 6.54 -4.09
C GLY A 161 11.71 5.63 -3.77
N VAL A 162 11.26 4.79 -4.72
CA VAL A 162 10.19 3.81 -4.48
C VAL A 162 10.62 2.74 -3.49
N LEU A 163 11.85 2.23 -3.60
CA LEU A 163 12.39 1.28 -2.62
C LEU A 163 12.43 1.90 -1.22
N GLY A 164 12.88 3.16 -1.10
CA GLY A 164 12.82 3.91 0.15
C GLY A 164 11.38 4.04 0.68
N LEU A 165 10.42 4.38 -0.19
CA LEU A 165 9.00 4.50 0.18
C LEU A 165 8.43 3.18 0.69
N LEU A 166 8.74 2.07 0.03
CA LEU A 166 8.29 0.75 0.47
C LEU A 166 8.87 0.37 1.82
N ILE A 167 10.18 0.60 2.03
CA ILE A 167 10.84 0.34 3.32
C ILE A 167 10.24 1.21 4.43
N GLY A 168 10.03 2.51 4.16
CA GLY A 168 9.42 3.43 5.12
C GLY A 168 7.98 3.04 5.46
N GLY A 169 7.16 2.72 4.46
CA GLY A 169 5.78 2.27 4.66
C GLY A 169 5.68 0.94 5.42
N LEU A 170 6.57 -0.02 5.12
CA LEU A 170 6.65 -1.29 5.84
C LEU A 170 7.05 -1.11 7.30
N SER A 171 8.06 -0.31 7.58
CA SER A 171 8.58 -0.13 8.95
C SER A 171 7.59 0.58 9.88
N THR A 172 6.71 1.41 9.35
CA THR A 172 5.70 2.16 10.13
C THR A 172 4.30 1.55 10.07
N GLY A 173 4.03 0.68 9.07
CA GLY A 173 2.74 0.01 8.90
C GLY A 173 2.56 -1.22 9.78
N PHE A 174 3.64 -1.74 10.36
CA PHE A 174 3.65 -2.84 11.33
C PHE A 174 3.84 -2.36 12.75
#